data_dc91071699e79aaeb5bff47e65c9e924
#
_entry.id   dc91071699e79aaeb5bff47e65c9e924
#
_cell.length_a   1.000
_cell.length_b   1.000
_cell.length_c   1.000
_cell.angle_alpha   90.00
_cell.angle_beta   90.00
_cell.angle_gamma   90.00
#
_symmetry.space_group_name_H-M   'P 1'
#
loop_
_entity.id
_entity.type
_entity.pdbx_description
1 polymer ?
#
loop_
_entity_poly.entity_id
_entity_poly.type
_entity_poly.pdbx_seq_one_letter_code
_entity_poly.pdbx_strand_id
1 'polypeptide(L)'
;MRILVVEDDQALGAQIAGALVKSGYIVESALDGEQGHYLGDTSGFDAVVLDLGLPGMNGIEVLRKWRDNGRTMPVLILTAHDLWSEKVTGFDAGGDDYLAKPFHMAELLARVRALIRRSAGRADPVLVSGAIKLDTRNGSVTLHGVPVVLTAFEQRLLQFLMHRAGQVLGRTEIIEHIYAQDLDRDSNTVEVFVRRLRVKLGSDSIETIRGQGYRMARG
;
A
#
# COMPACT_ATOMS: atom_id res chain seq x y z
N MET A 1 -2.29 4.49 -0.99
CA MET A 1 -1.91 3.17 -0.45
C MET A 1 -0.97 3.39 0.71
N ARG A 2 -1.19 2.72 1.83
CA ARG A 2 -0.52 2.93 3.12
C ARG A 2 0.38 1.75 3.44
N ILE A 3 1.66 1.99 3.74
CA ILE A 3 2.67 0.97 4.00
C ILE A 3 3.23 1.18 5.40
N LEU A 4 3.34 0.08 6.17
CA LEU A 4 4.08 0.07 7.42
C LEU A 4 5.51 -0.44 7.15
N VAL A 5 6.51 0.25 7.68
CA VAL A 5 7.92 -0.18 7.67
C VAL A 5 8.34 -0.42 9.10
N VAL A 6 8.74 -1.64 9.44
CA VAL A 6 9.23 -2.03 10.76
C VAL A 6 10.70 -2.43 10.59
N GLU A 7 11.61 -1.54 11.01
CA GLU A 7 13.05 -1.67 10.83
C GLU A 7 13.75 -0.90 11.94
N ASP A 8 14.65 -1.53 12.68
CA ASP A 8 15.38 -0.92 13.81
C ASP A 8 16.59 -0.08 13.36
N ASP A 9 17.20 -0.43 12.22
CA ASP A 9 18.19 0.44 11.60
C ASP A 9 17.50 1.70 11.02
N GLN A 10 17.63 2.80 11.76
CA GLN A 10 17.02 4.09 11.39
C GLN A 10 17.45 4.59 10.00
N ALA A 11 18.71 4.33 9.60
CA ALA A 11 19.24 4.79 8.32
C ALA A 11 18.60 3.99 7.17
N LEU A 12 18.53 2.66 7.30
CA LEU A 12 17.87 1.80 6.34
C LEU A 12 16.36 2.05 6.31
N GLY A 13 15.70 2.15 7.46
CA GLY A 13 14.28 2.46 7.58
C GLY A 13 13.92 3.79 6.88
N ALA A 14 14.73 4.85 7.09
CA ALA A 14 14.53 6.13 6.42
C ALA A 14 14.74 6.04 4.89
N GLN A 15 15.71 5.25 4.42
CA GLN A 15 15.91 5.02 2.98
C GLN A 15 14.71 4.28 2.34
N ILE A 16 14.20 3.24 3.00
CA ILE A 16 13.03 2.48 2.56
C ILE A 16 11.80 3.41 2.51
N ALA A 17 11.54 4.12 3.62
CA ALA A 17 10.42 5.04 3.72
C ALA A 17 10.48 6.13 2.65
N GLY A 18 11.65 6.75 2.46
CA GLY A 18 11.86 7.77 1.44
C GLY A 18 11.63 7.28 0.01
N ALA A 19 12.05 6.05 -0.31
CA ALA A 19 11.82 5.44 -1.62
C ALA A 19 10.33 5.12 -1.86
N LEU A 20 9.63 4.62 -0.84
CA LEU A 20 8.19 4.34 -0.89
C LEU A 20 7.39 5.64 -1.04
N VAL A 21 7.72 6.70 -0.28
CA VAL A 21 7.07 8.02 -0.40
C VAL A 21 7.27 8.62 -1.80
N LYS A 22 8.49 8.55 -2.36
CA LYS A 22 8.77 8.98 -3.75
C LYS A 22 7.95 8.18 -4.78
N SER A 23 7.61 6.93 -4.46
CA SER A 23 6.75 6.07 -5.30
C SER A 23 5.25 6.31 -5.09
N GLY A 24 4.87 7.32 -4.29
CA GLY A 24 3.48 7.73 -4.08
C GLY A 24 2.77 7.04 -2.92
N TYR A 25 3.45 6.21 -2.13
CA TYR A 25 2.87 5.59 -0.93
C TYR A 25 2.85 6.56 0.26
N ILE A 26 1.95 6.30 1.19
CA ILE A 26 1.97 6.86 2.53
C ILE A 26 2.68 5.84 3.42
N VAL A 27 3.68 6.29 4.16
CA VAL A 27 4.51 5.41 4.97
C VAL A 27 4.40 5.78 6.44
N GLU A 28 4.23 4.77 7.25
CA GLU A 28 4.36 4.82 8.70
C GLU A 28 5.50 3.90 9.11
N SER A 29 6.32 4.31 10.08
CA SER A 29 7.51 3.59 10.48
C SER A 29 7.47 3.22 11.96
N ALA A 30 7.98 2.04 12.29
CA ALA A 30 8.22 1.56 13.63
C ALA A 30 9.69 1.10 13.76
N LEU A 31 10.29 1.32 14.93
CA LEU A 31 11.70 1.03 15.18
C LEU A 31 11.93 -0.25 15.99
N ASP A 32 10.86 -0.89 16.42
CA ASP A 32 10.90 -2.13 17.18
C ASP A 32 9.64 -2.99 16.93
N GLY A 33 9.68 -4.23 17.39
CA GLY A 33 8.59 -5.19 17.17
C GLY A 33 7.31 -4.86 17.93
N GLU A 34 7.39 -4.27 19.14
CA GLU A 34 6.22 -3.88 19.92
C GLU A 34 5.43 -2.77 19.23
N GLN A 35 6.12 -1.73 18.78
CA GLN A 35 5.50 -0.64 18.02
C GLN A 35 4.96 -1.15 16.69
N GLY A 36 5.73 -1.98 15.98
CA GLY A 36 5.30 -2.60 14.72
C GLY A 36 4.04 -3.43 14.92
N HIS A 37 4.01 -4.31 15.94
CA HIS A 37 2.83 -5.10 16.28
C HIS A 37 1.62 -4.21 16.56
N TYR A 38 1.75 -3.20 17.43
CA TYR A 38 0.67 -2.29 17.78
C TYR A 38 0.08 -1.59 16.55
N LEU A 39 0.93 -1.01 15.71
CA LEU A 39 0.47 -0.30 14.50
C LEU A 39 -0.23 -1.23 13.52
N GLY A 40 0.35 -2.40 13.23
CA GLY A 40 -0.25 -3.36 12.31
C GLY A 40 -1.54 -3.97 12.83
N ASP A 41 -1.75 -3.99 14.15
CA ASP A 41 -2.97 -4.50 14.77
C ASP A 41 -4.08 -3.45 14.87
N THR A 42 -3.75 -2.18 15.04
CA THR A 42 -4.72 -1.09 15.26
C THR A 42 -5.05 -0.30 14.02
N SER A 43 -4.22 -0.36 12.97
CA SER A 43 -4.37 0.43 11.75
C SER A 43 -4.46 -0.45 10.50
N GLY A 44 -5.05 0.10 9.43
CA GLY A 44 -5.13 -0.56 8.12
C GLY A 44 -3.92 -0.23 7.25
N PHE A 45 -3.21 -1.26 6.77
CA PHE A 45 -2.11 -1.12 5.81
C PHE A 45 -2.36 -1.98 4.57
N ASP A 46 -1.92 -1.47 3.41
CA ASP A 46 -2.02 -2.18 2.13
C ASP A 46 -0.84 -3.16 1.92
N ALA A 47 0.27 -2.94 2.61
CA ALA A 47 1.39 -3.87 2.75
C ALA A 47 2.27 -3.48 3.96
N VAL A 48 3.09 -4.42 4.40
CA VAL A 48 4.09 -4.21 5.46
C VAL A 48 5.45 -4.64 4.94
N VAL A 49 6.49 -3.87 5.27
CA VAL A 49 7.90 -4.27 5.18
C VAL A 49 8.38 -4.53 6.60
N LEU A 50 8.79 -5.75 6.90
CA LEU A 50 9.08 -6.22 8.26
C LEU A 50 10.47 -6.83 8.34
N ASP A 51 11.36 -6.25 9.14
CA ASP A 51 12.61 -6.89 9.50
C ASP A 51 12.39 -8.02 10.52
N LEU A 52 13.16 -9.09 10.39
CA LEU A 52 13.16 -10.19 11.37
C LEU A 52 14.03 -9.90 12.58
N GLY A 53 15.11 -9.14 12.40
CA GLY A 53 16.13 -8.88 13.42
C GLY A 53 15.78 -7.78 14.44
N LEU A 54 14.48 -7.54 14.69
CA LEU A 54 14.04 -6.47 15.57
C LEU A 54 14.39 -6.73 17.05
N PRO A 55 14.74 -5.67 17.81
CA PRO A 55 14.93 -5.77 19.25
C PRO A 55 13.60 -6.03 19.98
N GLY A 56 13.69 -6.68 21.12
CA GLY A 56 12.52 -7.04 21.96
C GLY A 56 11.69 -8.13 21.29
N MET A 57 10.59 -7.79 20.65
CA MET A 57 9.75 -8.71 19.89
C MET A 57 10.31 -8.89 18.48
N ASN A 58 10.80 -10.08 18.14
CA ASN A 58 11.33 -10.35 16.80
C ASN A 58 10.23 -10.36 15.71
N GLY A 59 10.63 -10.15 14.44
CA GLY A 59 9.67 -10.00 13.33
C GLY A 59 8.80 -11.24 13.10
N ILE A 60 9.29 -12.47 13.37
CA ILE A 60 8.48 -13.69 13.28
C ILE A 60 7.36 -13.70 14.32
N GLU A 61 7.66 -13.26 15.53
CA GLU A 61 6.67 -13.17 16.60
C GLU A 61 5.62 -12.09 16.29
N VAL A 62 6.05 -10.94 15.80
CA VAL A 62 5.16 -9.87 15.31
C VAL A 62 4.20 -10.41 14.27
N LEU A 63 4.73 -11.10 13.26
CA LEU A 63 3.95 -11.66 12.16
C LEU A 63 2.92 -12.68 12.63
N ARG A 64 3.32 -13.61 13.49
CA ARG A 64 2.41 -14.62 14.09
C ARG A 64 1.26 -13.94 14.83
N LYS A 65 1.55 -12.97 15.71
CA LYS A 65 0.52 -12.24 16.45
C LYS A 65 -0.46 -11.53 15.52
N TRP A 66 0.01 -10.91 14.41
CA TRP A 66 -0.89 -10.33 13.41
C TRP A 66 -1.80 -11.40 12.81
N ARG A 67 -1.27 -12.56 12.43
CA ARG A 67 -2.07 -13.65 11.84
C ARG A 67 -3.05 -14.24 12.82
N ASP A 68 -2.65 -14.43 14.07
CA ASP A 68 -3.53 -14.90 15.16
C ASP A 68 -4.68 -13.91 15.43
N ASN A 69 -4.43 -12.60 15.28
CA ASN A 69 -5.44 -11.55 15.39
C ASN A 69 -6.26 -11.37 14.08
N GLY A 70 -6.11 -12.25 13.10
CA GLY A 70 -6.86 -12.20 11.82
C GLY A 70 -6.42 -11.11 10.87
N ARG A 71 -5.23 -10.53 11.05
CA ARG A 71 -4.67 -9.53 10.13
C ARG A 71 -4.14 -10.19 8.87
N THR A 72 -4.61 -9.75 7.71
CA THR A 72 -4.32 -10.37 6.40
C THR A 72 -3.51 -9.48 5.46
N MET A 73 -3.04 -8.33 5.94
CA MET A 73 -2.18 -7.46 5.11
C MET A 73 -0.95 -8.23 4.63
N PRO A 74 -0.55 -8.04 3.35
CA PRO A 74 0.62 -8.71 2.80
C PRO A 74 1.92 -8.18 3.42
N VAL A 75 2.83 -9.10 3.75
CA VAL A 75 4.09 -8.80 4.44
C VAL A 75 5.28 -9.21 3.59
N LEU A 76 6.14 -8.23 3.26
CA LEU A 76 7.49 -8.42 2.75
C LEU A 76 8.45 -8.52 3.93
N ILE A 77 9.07 -9.69 4.10
CA ILE A 77 10.05 -9.91 5.15
C ILE A 77 11.44 -9.48 4.66
N LEU A 78 12.14 -8.70 5.48
CA LEU A 78 13.56 -8.44 5.32
C LEU A 78 14.34 -9.37 6.23
N THR A 79 15.45 -9.96 5.75
CA THR A 79 16.29 -10.87 6.53
C THR A 79 17.77 -10.62 6.27
N ALA A 80 18.59 -10.67 7.30
CA ALA A 80 20.05 -10.57 7.19
C ALA A 80 20.68 -11.86 6.63
N HIS A 81 19.99 -12.99 6.71
CA HIS A 81 20.51 -14.28 6.31
C HIS A 81 19.67 -14.88 5.17
N ASP A 82 20.35 -15.33 4.14
CA ASP A 82 19.71 -16.08 3.04
C ASP A 82 19.55 -17.58 3.40
N LEU A 83 19.41 -17.89 4.70
CA LEU A 83 19.26 -19.25 5.19
C LEU A 83 17.88 -19.80 4.83
N TRP A 84 17.87 -20.96 4.21
CA TRP A 84 16.64 -21.66 3.85
C TRP A 84 15.69 -21.86 5.05
N SER A 85 16.24 -22.17 6.24
CA SER A 85 15.46 -22.38 7.46
C SER A 85 14.68 -21.15 7.92
N GLU A 86 15.26 -19.95 7.81
CA GLU A 86 14.58 -18.68 8.16
C GLU A 86 13.45 -18.37 7.19
N LYS A 87 13.67 -18.61 5.89
CA LYS A 87 12.63 -18.45 4.87
C LYS A 87 11.44 -19.37 5.13
N VAL A 88 11.68 -20.64 5.42
CA VAL A 88 10.62 -21.60 5.75
C VAL A 88 9.86 -21.14 6.99
N THR A 89 10.57 -20.80 8.07
CA THR A 89 9.93 -20.36 9.33
C THR A 89 9.05 -19.13 9.13
N GLY A 90 9.49 -18.20 8.29
CA GLY A 90 8.70 -16.98 8.04
C GLY A 90 7.52 -17.21 7.10
N PHE A 91 7.62 -18.09 6.09
CA PHE A 91 6.46 -18.50 5.29
C PHE A 91 5.44 -19.22 6.17
N ASP A 92 5.89 -20.13 7.04
CA ASP A 92 5.03 -20.82 8.00
C ASP A 92 4.39 -19.86 9.02
N ALA A 93 5.07 -18.73 9.31
CA ALA A 93 4.50 -17.65 10.12
C ALA A 93 3.50 -16.76 9.36
N GLY A 94 3.34 -16.94 8.05
CA GLY A 94 2.40 -16.22 7.21
C GLY A 94 2.99 -15.03 6.45
N GLY A 95 4.31 -15.01 6.20
CA GLY A 95 4.95 -14.05 5.30
C GLY A 95 4.58 -14.32 3.83
N ASP A 96 4.49 -13.27 3.02
CA ASP A 96 4.02 -13.36 1.64
C ASP A 96 5.17 -13.26 0.61
N ASP A 97 6.30 -12.66 0.97
CA ASP A 97 7.52 -12.59 0.16
C ASP A 97 8.73 -12.28 1.04
N TYR A 98 9.94 -12.52 0.51
CA TYR A 98 11.23 -12.35 1.20
C TYR A 98 12.19 -11.51 0.39
N LEU A 99 13.02 -10.72 1.09
CA LEU A 99 14.11 -9.96 0.52
C LEU A 99 15.33 -10.00 1.45
N ALA A 100 16.43 -10.63 0.99
CA ALA A 100 17.66 -10.70 1.77
C ALA A 100 18.42 -9.37 1.74
N LYS A 101 18.96 -8.96 2.88
CA LYS A 101 19.91 -7.85 3.02
C LYS A 101 21.33 -8.31 2.65
N PRO A 102 22.13 -7.53 1.88
CA PRO A 102 21.79 -6.24 1.27
C PRO A 102 20.96 -6.38 -0.02
N PHE A 103 20.08 -5.45 -0.30
CA PHE A 103 19.21 -5.45 -1.46
C PHE A 103 19.24 -4.12 -2.23
N HIS A 104 18.78 -4.17 -3.47
CA HIS A 104 18.54 -2.96 -4.26
C HIS A 104 17.14 -2.39 -3.95
N MET A 105 17.07 -1.07 -3.72
CA MET A 105 15.79 -0.39 -3.43
C MET A 105 14.73 -0.61 -4.54
N ALA A 106 15.17 -0.68 -5.81
CA ALA A 106 14.28 -0.98 -6.94
C ALA A 106 13.61 -2.37 -6.81
N GLU A 107 14.32 -3.36 -6.24
CA GLU A 107 13.77 -4.69 -5.99
C GLU A 107 12.72 -4.65 -4.89
N LEU A 108 12.99 -3.99 -3.76
CA LEU A 108 12.03 -3.80 -2.67
C LEU A 108 10.73 -3.18 -3.21
N LEU A 109 10.83 -2.08 -3.96
CA LEU A 109 9.68 -1.41 -4.56
C LEU A 109 8.89 -2.32 -5.52
N ALA A 110 9.58 -3.13 -6.31
CA ALA A 110 8.93 -4.08 -7.21
C ALA A 110 8.17 -5.17 -6.46
N ARG A 111 8.73 -5.70 -5.36
CA ARG A 111 8.11 -6.71 -4.51
C ARG A 111 6.89 -6.15 -3.78
N VAL A 112 6.99 -4.97 -3.18
CA VAL A 112 5.85 -4.29 -2.52
C VAL A 112 4.70 -4.09 -3.52
N ARG A 113 4.98 -3.59 -4.74
CA ARG A 113 3.94 -3.47 -5.78
C ARG A 113 3.30 -4.82 -6.14
N ALA A 114 4.10 -5.88 -6.23
CA ALA A 114 3.60 -7.22 -6.54
C ALA A 114 2.73 -7.78 -5.42
N LEU A 115 3.09 -7.54 -4.16
CA LEU A 115 2.32 -7.94 -2.98
C LEU A 115 0.94 -7.26 -2.96
N ILE A 116 0.91 -5.93 -3.08
CA ILE A 116 -0.34 -5.15 -3.11
C ILE A 116 -1.24 -5.61 -4.27
N ARG A 117 -0.67 -5.87 -5.45
CA ARG A 117 -1.41 -6.35 -6.59
C ARG A 117 -2.01 -7.74 -6.35
N ARG A 118 -1.21 -8.67 -5.80
CA ARG A 118 -1.67 -10.05 -5.52
C ARG A 118 -2.74 -10.08 -4.42
N SER A 119 -2.61 -9.27 -3.37
CA SER A 119 -3.63 -9.18 -2.31
C SER A 119 -4.98 -8.65 -2.82
N ALA A 120 -4.97 -7.82 -3.88
CA ALA A 120 -6.17 -7.39 -4.58
C ALA A 120 -6.69 -8.42 -5.61
N GLY A 121 -6.13 -9.64 -5.66
CA GLY A 121 -6.51 -10.70 -6.60
C GLY A 121 -6.14 -10.41 -8.07
N ARG A 122 -5.12 -9.58 -8.32
CA ARG A 122 -4.73 -9.15 -9.67
C ARG A 122 -3.36 -9.69 -10.07
N ALA A 123 -3.25 -10.20 -11.30
CA ALA A 123 -1.99 -10.68 -11.87
C ALA A 123 -1.28 -9.57 -12.68
N ASP A 124 -2.04 -8.79 -13.46
CA ASP A 124 -1.50 -7.75 -14.37
C ASP A 124 -1.08 -6.48 -13.59
N PRO A 125 0.12 -5.94 -13.86
CA PRO A 125 0.54 -4.65 -13.30
C PRO A 125 -0.25 -3.45 -13.85
N VAL A 126 -1.01 -3.61 -14.93
CA VAL A 126 -1.91 -2.59 -15.46
C VAL A 126 -3.30 -2.79 -14.88
N LEU A 127 -3.76 -1.84 -14.08
CA LEU A 127 -5.13 -1.82 -13.59
C LEU A 127 -6.04 -1.24 -14.68
N VAL A 128 -7.21 -1.87 -14.87
CA VAL A 128 -8.19 -1.47 -15.88
C VAL A 128 -9.54 -1.23 -15.20
N SER A 129 -10.22 -0.13 -15.56
CA SER A 129 -11.61 0.15 -15.22
C SER A 129 -12.26 0.87 -16.39
N GLY A 130 -13.09 0.17 -17.16
CA GLY A 130 -13.61 0.67 -18.43
C GLY A 130 -12.49 1.06 -19.39
N ALA A 131 -12.51 2.32 -19.86
CA ALA A 131 -11.48 2.85 -20.75
C ALA A 131 -10.21 3.37 -20.02
N ILE A 132 -10.22 3.38 -18.68
CA ILE A 132 -9.11 3.88 -17.88
C ILE A 132 -8.11 2.74 -17.65
N LYS A 133 -6.82 3.02 -17.94
CA LYS A 133 -5.70 2.13 -17.61
C LYS A 133 -4.69 2.86 -16.76
N LEU A 134 -4.24 2.23 -15.67
CA LEU A 134 -3.17 2.72 -14.80
C LEU A 134 -2.07 1.66 -14.71
N ASP A 135 -0.87 1.99 -15.17
CA ASP A 135 0.31 1.15 -15.01
C ASP A 135 0.95 1.41 -13.64
N THR A 136 0.88 0.44 -12.75
CA THR A 136 1.40 0.56 -11.36
C THR A 136 2.92 0.61 -11.29
N ARG A 137 3.65 0.29 -12.37
CA ARG A 137 5.12 0.30 -12.41
C ARG A 137 5.69 1.71 -12.49
N ASN A 138 5.04 2.58 -13.26
CA ASN A 138 5.48 3.95 -13.53
C ASN A 138 4.43 5.01 -13.21
N GLY A 139 3.20 4.59 -12.80
CA GLY A 139 2.10 5.48 -12.47
C GLY A 139 1.43 6.14 -13.69
N SER A 140 1.73 5.71 -14.93
CA SER A 140 1.09 6.30 -16.11
C SER A 140 -0.39 5.96 -16.19
N VAL A 141 -1.20 6.95 -16.55
CA VAL A 141 -2.65 6.81 -16.70
C VAL A 141 -3.06 7.15 -18.14
N THR A 142 -3.93 6.32 -18.71
CA THR A 142 -4.54 6.59 -20.00
C THR A 142 -6.05 6.47 -19.94
N LEU A 143 -6.76 7.27 -20.74
CA LEU A 143 -8.19 7.16 -21.01
C LEU A 143 -8.39 6.95 -22.51
N HIS A 144 -9.04 5.86 -22.92
CA HIS A 144 -9.15 5.45 -24.33
C HIS A 144 -7.79 5.39 -25.05
N GLY A 145 -6.70 5.04 -24.32
CA GLY A 145 -5.34 5.01 -24.86
C GLY A 145 -4.62 6.38 -24.89
N VAL A 146 -5.31 7.49 -24.59
CA VAL A 146 -4.72 8.82 -24.54
C VAL A 146 -4.16 9.10 -23.14
N PRO A 147 -2.90 9.56 -23.00
CA PRO A 147 -2.32 9.89 -21.70
C PRO A 147 -3.09 10.98 -20.95
N VAL A 148 -3.28 10.78 -19.64
CA VAL A 148 -3.92 11.73 -18.74
C VAL A 148 -2.94 12.14 -17.65
N VAL A 149 -2.72 13.45 -17.50
CA VAL A 149 -1.85 14.00 -16.44
C VAL A 149 -2.65 14.22 -15.17
N LEU A 150 -2.21 13.57 -14.10
CA LEU A 150 -2.77 13.69 -12.76
C LEU A 150 -1.78 14.36 -11.82
N THR A 151 -2.29 15.10 -10.83
CA THR A 151 -1.50 15.54 -9.68
C THR A 151 -1.22 14.36 -8.75
N ALA A 152 -0.26 14.50 -7.84
CA ALA A 152 0.11 13.44 -6.91
C ALA A 152 -1.09 12.91 -6.07
N PHE A 153 -1.96 13.81 -5.61
CA PHE A 153 -3.17 13.43 -4.87
C PHE A 153 -4.22 12.74 -5.73
N GLU A 154 -4.47 13.24 -6.93
CA GLU A 154 -5.38 12.61 -7.89
C GLU A 154 -4.89 11.18 -8.24
N GLN A 155 -3.59 11.03 -8.41
CA GLN A 155 -2.98 9.72 -8.72
C GLN A 155 -3.10 8.74 -7.55
N ARG A 156 -2.82 9.18 -6.31
CA ARG A 156 -3.01 8.34 -5.10
C ARG A 156 -4.47 7.91 -4.96
N LEU A 157 -5.41 8.84 -5.12
CA LEU A 157 -6.84 8.53 -5.05
C LEU A 157 -7.26 7.55 -6.15
N LEU A 158 -6.86 7.80 -7.41
CA LEU A 158 -7.16 6.89 -8.51
C LEU A 158 -6.58 5.49 -8.27
N GLN A 159 -5.33 5.41 -7.86
CA GLN A 159 -4.66 4.14 -7.58
C GLN A 159 -5.40 3.37 -6.47
N PHE A 160 -5.78 4.05 -5.38
CA PHE A 160 -6.51 3.45 -4.28
C PHE A 160 -7.89 2.91 -4.73
N LEU A 161 -8.65 3.72 -5.47
CA LEU A 161 -9.94 3.31 -6.01
C LEU A 161 -9.82 2.14 -7.00
N MET A 162 -8.80 2.15 -7.87
CA MET A 162 -8.61 1.10 -8.87
C MET A 162 -8.17 -0.24 -8.25
N HIS A 163 -7.33 -0.22 -7.22
CA HIS A 163 -6.98 -1.46 -6.50
C HIS A 163 -8.19 -2.11 -5.83
N ARG A 164 -9.16 -1.31 -5.39
CA ARG A 164 -10.38 -1.74 -4.70
C ARG A 164 -11.64 -1.56 -5.57
N ALA A 165 -11.48 -1.63 -6.89
CA ALA A 165 -12.58 -1.48 -7.84
C ALA A 165 -13.74 -2.46 -7.52
N GLY A 166 -14.98 -1.93 -7.53
CA GLY A 166 -16.20 -2.65 -7.15
C GLY A 166 -16.55 -2.58 -5.67
N GLN A 167 -15.64 -2.10 -4.81
CA GLN A 167 -15.92 -1.88 -3.39
C GLN A 167 -16.37 -0.44 -3.16
N VAL A 168 -17.25 -0.23 -2.17
CA VAL A 168 -17.62 1.10 -1.70
C VAL A 168 -16.60 1.51 -0.63
N LEU A 169 -15.88 2.59 -0.89
CA LEU A 169 -14.83 3.11 -0.01
C LEU A 169 -15.34 4.32 0.73
N GLY A 170 -15.31 4.25 2.05
CA GLY A 170 -15.73 5.33 2.92
C GLY A 170 -14.80 6.53 2.85
N ARG A 171 -15.33 7.74 3.16
CA ARG A 171 -14.54 8.98 3.15
C ARG A 171 -13.33 8.90 4.08
N THR A 172 -13.52 8.42 5.31
CA THR A 172 -12.44 8.27 6.30
C THR A 172 -11.34 7.34 5.79
N GLU A 173 -11.73 6.19 5.25
CA GLU A 173 -10.79 5.23 4.66
C GLU A 173 -9.99 5.84 3.50
N ILE A 174 -10.65 6.60 2.62
CA ILE A 174 -9.97 7.31 1.53
C ILE A 174 -8.95 8.31 2.10
N ILE A 175 -9.35 9.12 3.09
CA ILE A 175 -8.46 10.12 3.71
C ILE A 175 -7.21 9.45 4.27
N GLU A 176 -7.37 8.38 5.03
CA GLU A 176 -6.25 7.63 5.64
C GLU A 176 -5.26 7.08 4.61
N HIS A 177 -5.73 6.77 3.39
CA HIS A 177 -4.91 6.17 2.34
C HIS A 177 -4.34 7.17 1.32
N ILE A 178 -4.76 8.45 1.37
CA ILE A 178 -4.25 9.48 0.44
C ILE A 178 -3.52 10.62 1.13
N TYR A 179 -3.69 10.78 2.46
CA TYR A 179 -3.03 11.82 3.25
C TYR A 179 -2.05 11.23 4.26
N ALA A 180 -0.85 11.82 4.37
CA ALA A 180 0.03 11.62 5.52
C ALA A 180 -0.60 12.30 6.76
N GLN A 181 -0.29 11.82 7.96
CA GLN A 181 -0.98 12.20 9.22
C GLN A 181 -0.96 13.71 9.56
N ASP A 182 -0.07 14.50 8.96
CA ASP A 182 0.20 15.89 9.33
C ASP A 182 -0.47 16.95 8.44
N LEU A 183 -1.37 16.58 7.52
CA LEU A 183 -2.03 17.57 6.68
C LEU A 183 -3.46 17.81 7.15
N ASP A 184 -3.80 19.10 7.26
CA ASP A 184 -5.12 19.64 7.60
C ASP A 184 -6.26 18.84 6.95
N ARG A 185 -7.00 18.10 7.77
CA ARG A 185 -8.06 17.18 7.37
C ARG A 185 -9.38 17.91 7.08
N ASP A 186 -9.36 18.92 6.21
CA ASP A 186 -10.61 19.53 5.78
C ASP A 186 -11.49 18.48 5.08
N SER A 187 -12.65 18.22 5.66
CA SER A 187 -13.58 17.16 5.24
C SER A 187 -14.06 17.26 3.78
N ASN A 188 -13.89 18.41 3.13
CA ASN A 188 -14.32 18.66 1.75
C ASN A 188 -13.27 18.27 0.70
N THR A 189 -12.11 17.75 1.10
CA THR A 189 -10.98 17.56 0.19
C THR A 189 -11.16 16.33 -0.72
N VAL A 190 -11.80 15.26 -0.25
CA VAL A 190 -12.05 14.06 -1.07
C VAL A 190 -12.98 14.37 -2.23
N GLU A 191 -14.07 15.14 -1.97
CA GLU A 191 -15.02 15.59 -3.01
C GLU A 191 -14.34 16.37 -4.11
N VAL A 192 -13.42 17.26 -3.75
CA VAL A 192 -12.67 18.07 -4.72
C VAL A 192 -11.84 17.18 -5.62
N PHE A 193 -11.13 16.19 -5.08
CA PHE A 193 -10.32 15.27 -5.89
C PHE A 193 -11.18 14.32 -6.72
N VAL A 194 -12.28 13.80 -6.17
CA VAL A 194 -13.23 13.00 -6.95
C VAL A 194 -13.80 13.82 -8.11
N ARG A 195 -14.20 15.07 -7.87
CA ARG A 195 -14.68 15.97 -8.95
C ARG A 195 -13.61 16.20 -10.01
N ARG A 196 -12.36 16.45 -9.61
CA ARG A 196 -11.23 16.63 -10.55
C ARG A 196 -10.96 15.38 -11.37
N LEU A 197 -10.97 14.20 -10.74
CA LEU A 197 -10.83 12.93 -11.46
C LEU A 197 -11.96 12.72 -12.47
N ARG A 198 -13.22 13.00 -12.09
CA ARG A 198 -14.37 12.91 -13.02
C ARG A 198 -14.24 13.85 -14.23
N VAL A 199 -13.71 15.04 -14.02
CA VAL A 199 -13.45 15.97 -15.15
C VAL A 199 -12.42 15.41 -16.12
N LYS A 200 -11.38 14.72 -15.61
CA LYS A 200 -10.28 14.17 -16.40
C LYS A 200 -10.56 12.78 -16.99
N LEU A 201 -11.34 11.96 -16.30
CA LEU A 201 -11.55 10.54 -16.61
C LEU A 201 -12.99 10.20 -17.03
N GLY A 202 -13.88 11.19 -17.05
CA GLY A 202 -15.31 11.02 -17.33
C GLY A 202 -16.16 11.00 -16.05
N SER A 203 -17.39 11.55 -16.16
CA SER A 203 -18.33 11.69 -15.04
C SER A 203 -18.68 10.35 -14.38
N ASP A 204 -18.71 9.29 -15.14
CA ASP A 204 -19.17 7.97 -14.72
C ASP A 204 -18.02 7.07 -14.20
N SER A 205 -16.78 7.58 -14.20
CA SER A 205 -15.59 6.85 -13.76
C SER A 205 -15.65 6.46 -12.29
N ILE A 206 -16.24 7.30 -11.44
CA ILE A 206 -16.35 7.11 -9.99
C ILE A 206 -17.82 7.36 -9.61
N GLU A 207 -18.48 6.38 -9.06
CA GLU A 207 -19.85 6.48 -8.57
C GLU A 207 -19.87 7.04 -7.14
N THR A 208 -20.85 7.88 -6.81
CA THR A 208 -21.12 8.30 -5.43
C THR A 208 -22.24 7.43 -4.85
N ILE A 209 -21.94 6.69 -3.80
CA ILE A 209 -22.92 5.94 -3.01
C ILE A 209 -23.33 6.82 -1.83
N ARG A 210 -24.53 7.39 -1.89
CA ARG A 210 -25.01 8.36 -0.90
C ARG A 210 -24.93 7.80 0.51
N GLY A 211 -24.33 8.58 1.43
CA GLY A 211 -24.17 8.21 2.84
C GLY A 211 -23.08 7.16 3.11
N GLN A 212 -22.45 6.56 2.08
CA GLN A 212 -21.44 5.52 2.25
C GLN A 212 -20.06 5.90 1.71
N GLY A 213 -19.96 6.53 0.53
CA GLY A 213 -18.67 6.88 -0.05
C GLY A 213 -18.63 6.82 -1.58
N TYR A 214 -17.53 6.30 -2.11
CA TYR A 214 -17.25 6.27 -3.55
C TYR A 214 -16.92 4.86 -4.01
N ARG A 215 -17.27 4.56 -5.26
CA ARG A 215 -16.98 3.27 -5.89
C ARG A 215 -16.50 3.47 -7.33
N MET A 216 -15.46 2.75 -7.71
CA MET A 216 -15.02 2.62 -9.09
C MET A 216 -15.49 1.29 -9.66
N ALA A 217 -15.97 1.28 -10.90
CA ALA A 217 -16.42 0.04 -11.53
C ALA A 217 -15.28 -0.98 -11.65
N ARG A 218 -15.60 -2.28 -11.56
CA ARG A 218 -14.64 -3.32 -11.94
C ARG A 218 -14.45 -3.28 -13.45
N GLY A 219 -13.21 -3.42 -13.89
CA GLY A 219 -12.87 -3.59 -15.31
C GLY A 219 -13.14 -5.00 -15.79
#